data_306477d41ecda21e859d1db8eb83dc2b
#
_entry.id   306477d41ecda21e859d1db8eb83dc2b
#
_cell.length_a   1.000
_cell.length_b   1.000
_cell.length_c   1.000
_cell.angle_alpha   90.00
_cell.angle_beta   90.00
_cell.angle_gamma   90.00
#
_symmetry.space_group_name_H-M   'P 1'
#
loop_
_entity.id
_entity.type
_entity.pdbx_description
1 polymer ?
#
loop_
_entity_poly.entity_id
_entity_poly.type
_entity_poly.pdbx_seq_one_letter_code
_entity_poly.pdbx_strand_id
1 'polypeptide(L)' 'MYDMKMKKKVKKVMKEYKEGKLKSSSGDKVKSRKQAVAIAMSEAGMSKK' A
#
# COMPACT_ATOMS: atom_id res chain seq x y z
N MET A 1 -9.21 -17.34 1.32
CA MET A 1 -9.56 -16.86 2.62
C MET A 1 -8.84 -15.57 2.98
N TYR A 2 -9.47 -14.74 3.67
CA TYR A 2 -8.96 -13.45 3.99
C TYR A 2 -8.01 -13.46 5.16
N ASP A 3 -6.89 -12.86 4.99
CA ASP A 3 -5.90 -12.80 6.04
C ASP A 3 -5.97 -11.42 6.71
N MET A 4 -6.18 -11.41 8.00
CA MET A 4 -6.31 -10.15 8.72
C MET A 4 -5.01 -9.36 8.69
N LYS A 5 -3.90 -10.03 8.64
CA LYS A 5 -2.61 -9.35 8.55
C LYS A 5 -2.50 -8.55 7.27
N MET A 6 -2.97 -9.12 6.17
CA MET A 6 -2.94 -8.43 4.89
C MET A 6 -3.83 -7.21 4.94
N LYS A 7 -4.97 -7.34 5.58
CA LYS A 7 -5.89 -6.25 5.68
C LYS A 7 -5.28 -5.09 6.47
N LYS A 8 -4.59 -5.39 7.52
CA LYS A 8 -3.96 -4.36 8.33
C LYS A 8 -2.90 -3.60 7.55
N LYS A 9 -2.11 -4.31 6.77
CA LYS A 9 -1.08 -3.67 5.98
C LYS A 9 -1.66 -2.77 4.91
N VAL A 10 -2.70 -3.24 4.24
CA VAL A 10 -3.36 -2.44 3.23
C VAL A 10 -3.91 -1.16 3.85
N LYS A 11 -4.53 -1.30 5.01
CA LYS A 11 -5.07 -0.15 5.70
C LYS A 11 -4.00 0.87 6.04
N LYS A 12 -2.87 0.37 6.52
CA LYS A 12 -1.78 1.26 6.91
C LYS A 12 -1.28 2.05 5.71
N VAL A 13 -1.08 1.37 4.60
CA VAL A 13 -0.58 2.04 3.40
C VAL A 13 -1.57 3.09 2.92
N MET A 14 -2.84 2.74 2.90
CA MET A 14 -3.85 3.68 2.44
C MET A 14 -3.95 4.88 3.37
N LYS A 15 -3.73 4.67 4.65
CA LYS A 15 -3.75 5.76 5.59
C LYS A 15 -2.59 6.71 5.31
N GLU A 16 -1.42 6.17 5.08
CA GLU A 16 -0.26 6.99 4.77
C GLU A 16 -0.48 7.78 3.48
N TYR A 17 -1.14 7.14 2.53
CA TYR A 17 -1.45 7.81 1.29
C TYR A 17 -2.35 9.03 1.54
N LYS A 18 -3.37 8.85 2.36
CA LYS A 18 -4.28 9.92 2.68
C LYS A 18 -3.58 11.07 3.38
N GLU A 19 -2.63 10.73 4.22
CA GLU A 19 -1.90 11.75 4.97
C GLU A 19 -0.77 12.36 4.15
N GLY A 20 -0.56 11.86 2.96
CA GLY A 20 0.49 12.37 2.10
C GLY A 20 1.88 11.96 2.52
N LYS A 21 1.99 10.88 3.27
CA LYS A 21 3.26 10.38 3.74
C LYS A 21 3.76 9.16 2.99
N LEU A 22 2.94 8.65 2.10
CA LEU A 22 3.30 7.44 1.38
C LEU A 22 4.27 7.74 0.26
N LYS A 23 5.35 6.98 0.22
CA LYS A 23 6.36 7.12 -0.82
C LYS A 23 6.57 5.81 -1.54
N SER A 24 6.93 5.92 -2.80
CA SER A 24 7.22 4.73 -3.59
C SER A 24 8.61 4.21 -3.25
N SER A 25 8.96 3.06 -3.81
CA SER A 25 10.27 2.49 -3.51
C SER A 25 11.40 3.35 -4.05
N SER A 26 11.14 4.21 -5.01
CA SER A 26 12.15 5.12 -5.51
C SER A 26 12.25 6.39 -4.66
N GLY A 27 11.40 6.52 -3.66
CA GLY A 27 11.46 7.66 -2.77
C GLY A 27 10.53 8.79 -3.14
N ASP A 28 9.82 8.64 -4.25
CA ASP A 28 8.90 9.67 -4.69
C ASP A 28 7.58 9.58 -3.96
N LYS A 29 7.00 10.72 -3.69
CA LYS A 29 5.72 10.76 -3.02
C LYS A 29 4.64 10.18 -3.91
N VAL A 30 3.85 9.29 -3.34
CA VAL A 30 2.76 8.65 -4.07
C VAL A 30 1.56 9.58 -4.12
N LYS A 31 1.16 9.97 -5.31
CA LYS A 31 0.02 10.85 -5.49
C LYS A 31 -1.15 10.15 -6.15
N SER A 32 -0.91 9.01 -6.72
CA SER A 32 -1.94 8.27 -7.43
C SER A 32 -2.53 7.20 -6.54
N ARG A 33 -3.84 7.15 -6.53
CA ARG A 33 -4.50 6.11 -5.74
C ARG A 33 -4.17 4.73 -6.27
N LYS A 34 -4.10 4.62 -7.58
CA LYS A 34 -3.73 3.34 -8.19
C LYS A 34 -2.39 2.87 -7.69
N GLN A 35 -1.45 3.80 -7.63
CA GLN A 35 -0.13 3.46 -7.17
C GLN A 35 -0.15 3.07 -5.69
N ALA A 36 -0.94 3.78 -4.91
CA ALA A 36 -1.05 3.47 -3.49
C ALA A 36 -1.61 2.06 -3.29
N VAL A 37 -2.61 1.70 -4.08
CA VAL A 37 -3.19 0.37 -3.99
C VAL A 37 -2.17 -0.69 -4.38
N ALA A 38 -1.41 -0.44 -5.42
CA ALA A 38 -0.39 -1.37 -5.85
C ALA A 38 0.66 -1.58 -4.76
N ILE A 39 1.06 -0.51 -4.12
CA ILE A 39 2.03 -0.59 -3.04
C ILE A 39 1.43 -1.36 -1.86
N ALA A 40 0.18 -1.10 -1.55
CA ALA A 40 -0.47 -1.79 -0.46
C ALA A 40 -0.51 -3.29 -0.70
N MET A 41 -0.83 -3.68 -1.92
CA MET A 41 -0.87 -5.09 -2.26
C MET A 41 0.50 -5.73 -2.17
N SER A 42 1.50 -5.00 -2.63
CA SER A 42 2.87 -5.50 -2.56
C SER A 42 3.30 -5.69 -1.11
N GLU A 43 2.98 -4.73 -0.27
CA GLU A 43 3.34 -4.80 1.13
C GLU A 43 2.62 -5.93 1.84
N ALA A 44 1.39 -6.17 1.45
CA ALA A 44 0.61 -7.22 2.07
C ALA A 44 0.93 -8.60 1.53
N GLY A 45 1.79 -8.67 0.53
CA GLY A 45 2.17 -9.95 -0.05
C GLY A 45 1.14 -10.52 -1.00
N MET A 46 0.30 -9.69 -1.53
CA MET A 46 -0.73 -10.14 -2.45
C MET A 46 -0.26 -10.24 -3.87
N SER A 47 0.87 -9.65 -4.17
CA SER A 47 1.34 -9.77 -5.53
C SER A 47 1.79 -11.20 -5.72
N LYS A 48 1.43 -11.73 -6.83
CA LYS A 48 1.69 -13.05 -7.04
C LYS A 48 2.92 -13.39 -7.43
N LYS A 49 3.35 -14.06 -7.22
CA LYS A 49 4.53 -14.31 -7.49
C LYS A 49 4.60 -14.93 -8.30
#